data_0110369333ca59bd42f376befd99a217
#
_entry.id   0110369333ca59bd42f376befd99a217
#
_cell.length_a   1.000
_cell.length_b   1.000
_cell.length_c   1.000
_cell.angle_alpha   90.00
_cell.angle_beta   90.00
_cell.angle_gamma   90.00
#
_symmetry.space_group_name_H-M   'P 1'
#
loop_
_entity.id
_entity.type
_entity.pdbx_description
1 polymer ?
#
loop_
_entity_poly.entity_id
_entity_poly.type
_entity_poly.pdbx_seq_one_letter_code
_entity_poly.pdbx_strand_id
1 'polypeptide(L)'
;MPSLRNRAILLLALAAILPTAAPAMAAERVHVTGEVIDTWCAMSGIMYGYGTAHHQCAVWCAVGGIPVSIKADDGAAYMVLRIDGDATTVANPRLLDIQTHHVTVDGDLYRRDGVNYLLVDQVASDGGIVNLTHEEYGIVPFGE
;
A
#
# COMPACT_ATOMS: atom_id res chain seq x y z
N MET A 1 -5.02 -64.22 36.17
CA MET A 1 -3.76 -63.51 35.96
C MET A 1 -3.79 -62.93 34.56
N PRO A 2 -4.11 -61.67 34.34
CA PRO A 2 -4.05 -61.05 32.99
C PRO A 2 -2.62 -60.60 32.69
N SER A 3 -2.16 -60.95 31.49
CA SER A 3 -0.81 -60.86 31.01
C SER A 3 -0.31 -59.41 30.87
N LEU A 4 0.90 -59.17 31.32
CA LEU A 4 1.65 -57.90 31.25
C LEU A 4 1.92 -57.38 29.84
N ARG A 5 1.46 -58.08 28.79
CA ARG A 5 1.72 -57.72 27.38
C ARG A 5 0.82 -56.61 26.81
N ASN A 6 -0.33 -56.30 27.49
CA ASN A 6 -1.31 -55.32 26.98
C ASN A 6 -1.13 -53.90 27.49
N ARG A 7 -0.17 -53.65 28.40
CA ARG A 7 0.07 -52.29 28.97
C ARG A 7 1.11 -51.46 28.17
N ALA A 8 1.82 -52.09 27.24
CA ALA A 8 2.90 -51.37 26.49
C ALA A 8 2.43 -50.71 25.19
N ILE A 9 1.18 -50.92 24.76
CA ILE A 9 0.70 -50.41 23.45
C ILE A 9 -0.09 -49.07 23.61
N LEU A 10 -0.43 -48.64 24.81
CA LEU A 10 -1.28 -47.46 25.02
C LEU A 10 -0.52 -46.16 25.28
N LEU A 11 0.81 -46.16 25.18
CA LEU A 11 1.64 -44.99 25.50
C LEU A 11 2.31 -44.33 24.29
N LEU A 12 2.03 -44.79 23.06
CA LEU A 12 2.70 -44.25 21.83
C LEU A 12 1.79 -43.39 20.95
N ALA A 13 0.57 -43.04 21.36
CA ALA A 13 -0.37 -42.30 20.52
C ALA A 13 -0.58 -40.83 20.93
N LEU A 14 0.30 -40.26 21.78
CA LEU A 14 0.25 -38.83 22.13
C LEU A 14 1.43 -38.09 21.43
N ALA A 15 1.63 -38.37 20.15
CA ALA A 15 2.59 -37.61 19.34
C ALA A 15 1.95 -36.28 18.92
N ALA A 16 2.23 -35.27 19.74
CA ALA A 16 2.52 -33.88 19.36
C ALA A 16 1.85 -33.37 18.07
N ILE A 17 0.62 -32.88 18.19
CA ILE A 17 0.12 -31.82 17.30
C ILE A 17 0.81 -30.54 17.78
N LEU A 18 2.04 -30.29 17.32
CA LEU A 18 2.66 -28.98 17.44
C LEU A 18 1.87 -28.05 16.53
N PRO A 19 1.27 -26.97 17.04
CA PRO A 19 0.69 -25.96 16.17
C PRO A 19 1.87 -25.40 15.33
N THR A 20 1.84 -25.59 14.01
CA THR A 20 2.71 -24.88 13.10
C THR A 20 2.26 -23.42 13.18
N ALA A 21 2.98 -22.61 13.97
CA ALA A 21 2.81 -21.17 13.96
C ALA A 21 3.06 -20.71 12.52
N ALA A 22 2.03 -20.20 11.85
CA ALA A 22 2.20 -19.54 10.58
C ALA A 22 3.25 -18.44 10.76
N PRO A 23 4.22 -18.28 9.86
CA PRO A 23 5.21 -17.21 9.99
C PRO A 23 4.44 -15.88 10.08
N ALA A 24 4.62 -15.18 11.18
CA ALA A 24 4.15 -13.81 11.31
C ALA A 24 4.84 -13.03 10.18
N MET A 25 4.07 -12.39 9.28
CA MET A 25 4.65 -11.53 8.26
C MET A 25 5.34 -10.38 8.98
N ALA A 26 6.67 -10.40 8.96
CA ALA A 26 7.46 -9.32 9.52
C ALA A 26 7.28 -8.08 8.61
N ALA A 27 7.01 -6.94 9.21
CA ALA A 27 7.05 -5.66 8.53
C ALA A 27 8.49 -5.38 8.09
N GLU A 28 8.65 -4.87 6.87
CA GLU A 28 9.92 -4.38 6.36
C GLU A 28 9.92 -2.85 6.44
N ARG A 29 10.89 -2.28 7.14
CA ARG A 29 11.04 -0.82 7.17
C ARG A 29 11.53 -0.33 5.82
N VAL A 30 10.80 0.61 5.22
CA VAL A 30 11.08 1.13 3.88
C VAL A 30 11.06 2.65 3.83
N HIS A 31 11.78 3.16 2.83
CA HIS A 31 11.82 4.54 2.41
C HIS A 31 11.40 4.56 0.95
N VAL A 32 10.22 5.15 0.66
CA VAL A 32 9.61 5.11 -0.68
C VAL A 32 9.52 6.52 -1.23
N THR A 33 10.07 6.73 -2.43
CA THR A 33 9.97 7.99 -3.17
C THR A 33 9.16 7.77 -4.43
N GLY A 34 8.19 8.64 -4.69
CA GLY A 34 7.32 8.53 -5.86
C GLY A 34 6.12 9.46 -5.81
N GLU A 35 5.25 9.34 -6.80
CA GLU A 35 4.03 10.12 -6.92
C GLU A 35 2.87 9.47 -6.16
N VAL A 36 2.13 10.27 -5.40
CA VAL A 36 0.87 9.86 -4.79
C VAL A 36 -0.21 9.82 -5.85
N ILE A 37 -0.87 8.69 -6.01
CA ILE A 37 -1.82 8.44 -7.09
C ILE A 37 -3.16 7.92 -6.55
N ASP A 38 -4.24 8.19 -7.27
CA ASP A 38 -5.43 7.37 -7.12
C ASP A 38 -5.19 6.01 -7.80
N THR A 39 -5.43 4.95 -7.04
CA THR A 39 -5.09 3.59 -7.48
C THR A 39 -5.95 3.15 -8.67
N TRP A 40 -7.20 3.59 -8.72
CA TRP A 40 -8.13 3.17 -9.78
C TRP A 40 -7.66 3.68 -11.15
N CYS A 41 -7.54 4.99 -11.32
CA CYS A 41 -7.22 5.57 -12.62
C CYS A 41 -5.81 5.20 -13.08
N ALA A 42 -4.84 5.32 -12.18
CA ALA A 42 -3.44 5.06 -12.52
C ALA A 42 -3.16 3.58 -12.83
N MET A 43 -3.75 2.64 -12.06
CA MET A 43 -3.47 1.22 -12.26
C MET A 43 -4.33 0.58 -13.34
N SER A 44 -5.58 1.04 -13.52
CA SER A 44 -6.46 0.51 -14.56
C SER A 44 -6.12 1.05 -15.96
N GLY A 45 -5.42 2.18 -16.04
CA GLY A 45 -5.15 2.87 -17.31
C GLY A 45 -6.40 3.41 -17.99
N ILE A 46 -7.52 3.57 -17.25
CA ILE A 46 -8.78 4.07 -17.81
C ILE A 46 -8.68 5.52 -18.27
N MET A 47 -7.78 6.26 -17.65
CA MET A 47 -7.39 7.60 -18.03
C MET A 47 -5.95 7.88 -17.62
N TYR A 48 -5.41 9.02 -18.04
CA TYR A 48 -4.10 9.47 -17.58
C TYR A 48 -4.18 9.86 -16.10
N GLY A 49 -3.58 9.05 -15.23
CA GLY A 49 -3.78 9.09 -13.77
C GLY A 49 -2.68 9.80 -12.98
N TYR A 50 -1.96 10.77 -13.58
CA TYR A 50 -0.78 11.38 -12.99
C TYR A 50 -0.78 12.90 -13.08
N GLY A 51 -0.03 13.54 -12.16
CA GLY A 51 0.35 14.94 -12.19
C GLY A 51 -0.79 15.93 -12.13
N THR A 52 -0.48 17.16 -12.53
CA THR A 52 -1.40 18.31 -12.49
C THR A 52 -2.72 18.05 -13.21
N ALA A 53 -2.69 17.39 -14.36
CA ALA A 53 -3.91 17.12 -15.14
C ALA A 53 -4.89 16.18 -14.44
N HIS A 54 -4.40 15.33 -13.54
CA HIS A 54 -5.23 14.38 -12.80
C HIS A 54 -5.53 14.83 -11.36
N HIS A 55 -4.88 15.86 -10.86
CA HIS A 55 -4.93 16.28 -9.45
C HIS A 55 -6.35 16.35 -8.90
N GLN A 56 -7.23 17.11 -9.54
CA GLN A 56 -8.60 17.29 -9.06
C GLN A 56 -9.40 15.97 -9.06
N CYS A 57 -9.20 15.12 -10.06
CA CYS A 57 -9.83 13.80 -10.11
C CYS A 57 -9.29 12.89 -9.00
N ALA A 58 -7.99 12.87 -8.75
CA ALA A 58 -7.37 12.08 -7.69
C ALA A 58 -7.91 12.47 -6.30
N VAL A 59 -8.06 13.77 -6.03
CA VAL A 59 -8.70 14.26 -4.80
C VAL A 59 -10.13 13.73 -4.67
N TRP A 60 -10.93 13.82 -5.72
CA TRP A 60 -12.34 13.36 -5.69
C TRP A 60 -12.44 11.84 -5.55
N CYS A 61 -11.57 11.10 -6.20
CA CYS A 61 -11.49 9.65 -6.06
C CYS A 61 -11.17 9.25 -4.61
N ALA A 62 -10.19 9.90 -3.98
CA ALA A 62 -9.82 9.66 -2.59
C ALA A 62 -10.94 10.04 -1.61
N VAL A 63 -11.67 11.14 -1.86
CA VAL A 63 -12.89 11.50 -1.11
C VAL A 63 -13.96 10.44 -1.26
N GLY A 64 -14.11 9.87 -2.45
CA GLY A 64 -15.08 8.82 -2.77
C GLY A 64 -14.71 7.43 -2.25
N GLY A 65 -13.52 7.26 -1.65
CA GLY A 65 -13.08 5.99 -1.07
C GLY A 65 -12.25 5.13 -2.01
N ILE A 66 -11.81 5.65 -3.14
CA ILE A 66 -10.82 4.97 -3.99
C ILE A 66 -9.48 4.93 -3.22
N PRO A 67 -8.85 3.75 -3.12
CA PRO A 67 -7.58 3.63 -2.42
C PRO A 67 -6.51 4.54 -3.02
N VAL A 68 -5.69 5.12 -2.15
CA VAL A 68 -4.52 5.92 -2.52
C VAL A 68 -3.29 5.01 -2.54
N SER A 69 -2.43 5.17 -3.53
CA SER A 69 -1.15 4.48 -3.61
C SER A 69 -0.02 5.47 -3.86
N ILE A 70 1.22 5.01 -3.67
CA ILE A 70 2.42 5.71 -4.13
C ILE A 70 2.98 4.90 -5.29
N LYS A 71 3.09 5.53 -6.45
CA LYS A 71 3.80 5.01 -7.60
C LYS A 71 5.25 5.42 -7.47
N ALA A 72 6.08 4.49 -7.03
CA ALA A 72 7.48 4.76 -6.79
C ALA A 72 8.27 4.96 -8.11
N ASP A 73 9.37 5.69 -8.01
CA ASP A 73 10.25 6.02 -9.14
C ASP A 73 10.86 4.78 -9.80
N ASP A 74 10.98 3.67 -9.05
CA ASP A 74 11.41 2.36 -9.57
C ASP A 74 10.31 1.60 -10.33
N GLY A 75 9.09 2.16 -10.38
CA GLY A 75 7.94 1.58 -11.06
C GLY A 75 7.04 0.71 -10.17
N ALA A 76 7.42 0.42 -8.92
CA ALA A 76 6.55 -0.30 -8.00
C ALA A 76 5.36 0.56 -7.54
N ALA A 77 4.27 -0.08 -7.12
CA ALA A 77 3.14 0.60 -6.51
C ALA A 77 2.96 0.11 -5.07
N TYR A 78 2.66 1.03 -4.17
CA TYR A 78 2.46 0.79 -2.75
C TYR A 78 1.12 1.35 -2.31
N MET A 79 0.18 0.47 -1.95
CA MET A 79 -1.14 0.88 -1.47
C MET A 79 -1.06 1.38 -0.03
N VAL A 80 -1.49 2.60 0.22
CA VAL A 80 -1.46 3.21 1.55
C VAL A 80 -2.65 2.72 2.36
N LEU A 81 -2.36 2.09 3.51
CA LEU A 81 -3.37 1.62 4.47
C LEU A 81 -3.45 2.47 5.74
N ARG A 82 -2.43 3.28 6.00
CA ARG A 82 -2.35 4.17 7.16
C ARG A 82 -1.41 5.33 6.83
N ILE A 83 -1.71 6.51 7.35
CA ILE A 83 -0.80 7.65 7.31
C ILE A 83 -0.74 8.34 8.68
N ASP A 84 0.46 8.60 9.20
CA ASP A 84 0.71 9.27 10.48
C ASP A 84 -0.12 8.68 11.66
N GLY A 85 -0.24 7.34 11.69
CA GLY A 85 -0.98 6.64 12.72
C GLY A 85 -2.50 6.54 12.48
N ASP A 86 -3.06 7.25 11.51
CA ASP A 86 -4.49 7.21 11.17
C ASP A 86 -4.75 6.16 10.07
N ALA A 87 -5.53 5.13 10.40
CA ALA A 87 -5.96 4.08 9.48
C ALA A 87 -7.20 4.47 8.64
N THR A 88 -7.78 5.63 8.86
CA THR A 88 -8.83 6.17 8.01
C THR A 88 -8.21 6.67 6.72
N THR A 89 -8.43 5.98 5.60
CA THR A 89 -7.88 6.38 4.31
C THR A 89 -8.90 7.10 3.42
N VAL A 90 -10.20 6.90 3.68
CA VAL A 90 -11.26 7.57 2.94
C VAL A 90 -11.39 9.02 3.40
N ALA A 91 -11.28 9.95 2.46
CA ALA A 91 -11.33 11.38 2.70
C ALA A 91 -10.36 11.88 3.79
N ASN A 92 -9.25 11.16 4.00
CA ASN A 92 -8.24 11.54 4.98
C ASN A 92 -7.56 12.84 4.54
N PRO A 93 -7.61 13.94 5.33
CA PRO A 93 -7.07 15.24 4.92
C PRO A 93 -5.61 15.18 4.48
N ARG A 94 -4.76 14.40 5.18
CA ARG A 94 -3.33 14.28 4.85
C ARG A 94 -3.11 13.58 3.52
N LEU A 95 -3.94 12.60 3.18
CA LEU A 95 -3.88 11.94 1.87
C LEU A 95 -4.45 12.84 0.76
N LEU A 96 -5.46 13.67 1.08
CA LEU A 96 -6.02 14.62 0.11
C LEU A 96 -5.02 15.72 -0.23
N ASP A 97 -4.32 16.24 0.78
CA ASP A 97 -3.35 17.34 0.62
C ASP A 97 -2.16 16.97 -0.26
N ILE A 98 -1.81 15.68 -0.32
CA ILE A 98 -0.65 15.21 -1.08
C ILE A 98 -1.00 14.48 -2.38
N GLN A 99 -2.26 14.50 -2.82
CA GLN A 99 -2.65 13.86 -4.09
C GLN A 99 -1.84 14.43 -5.26
N THR A 100 -1.28 13.54 -6.07
CA THR A 100 -0.40 13.84 -7.21
C THR A 100 0.92 14.57 -6.86
N HIS A 101 1.25 14.65 -5.57
CA HIS A 101 2.55 15.15 -5.14
C HIS A 101 3.64 14.08 -5.30
N HIS A 102 4.84 14.51 -5.62
CA HIS A 102 6.03 13.68 -5.53
C HIS A 102 6.56 13.74 -4.08
N VAL A 103 6.44 12.64 -3.39
CA VAL A 103 6.76 12.57 -1.96
C VAL A 103 7.85 11.55 -1.69
N THR A 104 8.51 11.70 -0.54
CA THR A 104 9.29 10.64 0.08
C THR A 104 8.67 10.32 1.42
N VAL A 105 8.37 9.05 1.65
CA VAL A 105 7.74 8.58 2.89
C VAL A 105 8.54 7.50 3.56
N ASP A 106 8.48 7.46 4.88
CA ASP A 106 8.97 6.37 5.73
C ASP A 106 7.80 5.56 6.25
N GLY A 107 7.94 4.25 6.27
CA GLY A 107 6.85 3.39 6.74
C GLY A 107 7.21 1.93 6.82
N ASP A 108 6.21 1.13 7.18
CA ASP A 108 6.28 -0.31 7.25
C ASP A 108 5.59 -0.95 6.04
N LEU A 109 6.32 -1.79 5.34
CA LEU A 109 5.84 -2.51 4.15
C LEU A 109 5.43 -3.92 4.52
N TYR A 110 4.25 -4.29 4.03
CA TYR A 110 3.73 -5.66 4.05
C TYR A 110 3.45 -6.12 2.63
N ARG A 111 4.00 -7.27 2.24
CA ARG A 111 3.72 -7.87 0.93
C ARG A 111 2.74 -9.02 1.11
N ARG A 112 1.61 -8.95 0.45
CA ARG A 112 0.59 -9.99 0.51
C ARG A 112 -0.10 -10.14 -0.85
N ASP A 113 -0.23 -11.37 -1.31
CA ASP A 113 -0.97 -11.72 -2.53
C ASP A 113 -0.54 -10.90 -3.76
N GLY A 114 0.76 -10.57 -3.85
CA GLY A 114 1.33 -9.77 -4.94
C GLY A 114 1.13 -8.26 -4.81
N VAL A 115 0.55 -7.78 -3.70
CA VAL A 115 0.33 -6.35 -3.44
C VAL A 115 1.29 -5.88 -2.35
N ASN A 116 1.85 -4.68 -2.54
CA ASN A 116 2.62 -3.96 -1.53
C ASN A 116 1.68 -3.05 -0.74
N TYR A 117 1.52 -3.32 0.55
CA TYR A 117 0.74 -2.50 1.48
C TYR A 117 1.67 -1.69 2.35
N LEU A 118 1.45 -0.37 2.44
CA LEU A 118 2.30 0.56 3.13
C LEU A 118 1.56 1.23 4.30
N LEU A 119 2.15 1.14 5.47
CA LEU A 119 1.75 1.94 6.63
C LEU A 119 2.73 3.11 6.72
N VAL A 120 2.32 4.28 6.25
CA VAL A 120 3.14 5.49 6.26
C VAL A 120 3.17 6.05 7.69
N ASP A 121 4.37 6.20 8.25
CA ASP A 121 4.57 6.82 9.56
C ASP A 121 4.80 8.32 9.44
N GLN A 122 5.47 8.74 8.37
CA GLN A 122 5.70 10.16 8.08
C GLN A 122 5.93 10.42 6.60
N VAL A 123 5.57 11.60 6.16
CA VAL A 123 6.03 12.19 4.90
C VAL A 123 7.34 12.92 5.18
N ALA A 124 8.47 12.31 4.78
CA ALA A 124 9.81 12.84 5.04
C ALA A 124 10.12 14.05 4.16
N SER A 125 9.60 14.06 2.92
CA SER A 125 9.65 15.23 2.05
C SER A 125 8.44 15.27 1.12
N ASP A 126 8.06 16.49 0.71
CA ASP A 126 6.98 16.76 -0.24
C ASP A 126 7.50 17.76 -1.26
N GLY A 127 7.62 17.32 -2.52
CA GLY A 127 8.06 18.12 -3.66
C GLY A 127 6.93 18.88 -4.35
N GLY A 128 5.70 18.71 -3.87
CA GLY A 128 4.50 19.31 -4.50
C GLY A 128 3.99 18.51 -5.69
N ILE A 129 2.98 19.07 -6.35
CA ILE A 129 2.30 18.44 -7.50
C ILE A 129 3.30 18.22 -8.63
N VAL A 130 3.29 16.99 -9.17
CA VAL A 130 4.09 16.67 -10.36
C VAL A 130 3.52 17.43 -11.55
N ASN A 131 4.31 18.33 -12.09
CA ASN A 131 3.92 19.10 -13.28
C ASN A 131 4.29 18.32 -14.53
N LEU A 132 3.33 17.56 -15.05
CA LEU A 132 3.43 16.94 -16.35
C LEU A 132 2.68 17.83 -17.35
N THR A 133 3.41 18.47 -18.24
CA THR A 133 2.84 19.41 -19.20
C THR A 133 1.99 18.74 -20.27
N HIS A 134 1.97 17.40 -20.35
CA HIS A 134 1.30 16.61 -21.39
C HIS A 134 1.68 17.00 -22.83
N GLU A 135 2.69 17.82 -23.02
CA GLU A 135 3.18 18.20 -24.34
C GLU A 135 3.54 16.97 -25.18
N GLU A 136 4.08 15.93 -24.54
CA GLU A 136 4.36 14.65 -25.17
C GLU A 136 3.11 13.95 -25.71
N TYR A 137 1.91 14.28 -25.19
CA TYR A 137 0.62 13.76 -25.65
C TYR A 137 -0.19 14.80 -26.45
N GLY A 138 0.38 15.98 -26.73
CA GLY A 138 -0.31 17.05 -27.44
C GLY A 138 -1.46 17.67 -26.67
N ILE A 139 -1.51 17.49 -25.36
CA ILE A 139 -2.55 18.04 -24.49
C ILE A 139 -2.00 19.28 -23.79
N VAL A 140 -2.67 20.42 -24.00
CA VAL A 140 -2.37 21.66 -23.26
C VAL A 140 -3.16 21.64 -21.95
N PRO A 141 -2.50 21.80 -20.77
CA PRO A 141 -3.20 21.86 -19.48
C PRO A 141 -4.24 22.97 -19.47
N PHE A 142 -5.38 22.69 -18.85
CA PHE A 142 -6.41 23.73 -18.66
C PHE A 142 -5.91 24.75 -17.65
N GLY A 143 -5.78 26.02 -18.04
CA GLY A 143 -5.56 27.13 -17.14
C GLY A 143 -4.22 27.86 -17.27
N GLU A 144 -3.50 27.70 -18.38
CA GLU A 144 -2.43 28.64 -18.79
C GLU A 144 -2.98 29.75 -19.67
#